data_a28e528baf8fb39f9e828c47d9e2da93
#
_entry.id   a28e528baf8fb39f9e828c47d9e2da93
#
_cell.length_a   1.000
_cell.length_b   1.000
_cell.length_c   1.000
_cell.angle_alpha   90.00
_cell.angle_beta   90.00
_cell.angle_gamma   90.00
#
_symmetry.space_group_name_H-M   'P 1'
#
loop_
_entity.id
_entity.type
_entity.pdbx_description
1 polymer ?
#
loop_
_entity_poly.entity_id
_entity_poly.type
_entity_poly.pdbx_seq_one_letter_code
_entity_poly.pdbx_strand_id
1 'polypeptide(L)'
;MSRSEYYRIVKEQDKEEKEFEKAVIHCFEKNSGNYGRIRIRRELLSKGINVSEYRIARMLKKNGLVAKSGRTGKVRRSKPTEQQYIEENLIKDKFEIKVANYLWCSDITELKCYRTKLYVCGIIDVATRRIVGWSIAKNQTQRLVQDALKMAIGRNPNRPEGAVYHSDRGCQYTAKKTKQLVEKNGFRKSMSRPGTPSDNQPIESFWKTLECEMADISHLTFEEAYRIIVDYIELYYNSERLHSGRHFGNFCVKRNPNR
;
A
#
# COMPACT_ATOMS: atom_id res chain seq x y z
N MET A 1 41.73 32.29 -12.91
CA MET A 1 41.72 31.04 -12.10
C MET A 1 43.06 30.34 -12.27
N SER A 2 43.77 30.05 -11.21
CA SER A 2 45.07 29.35 -11.28
C SER A 2 44.86 27.85 -11.57
N ARG A 3 45.90 27.19 -12.10
CA ARG A 3 45.85 25.77 -12.44
C ARG A 3 45.59 24.90 -11.17
N SER A 4 46.18 25.26 -10.05
CA SER A 4 45.98 24.62 -8.74
C SER A 4 44.56 24.79 -8.18
N GLU A 5 43.96 25.96 -8.38
CA GLU A 5 42.59 26.24 -7.97
C GLU A 5 41.59 25.46 -8.81
N TYR A 6 41.81 25.31 -10.11
CA TYR A 6 41.02 24.44 -10.99
C TYR A 6 41.03 22.99 -10.53
N TYR A 7 42.23 22.42 -10.29
CA TYR A 7 42.31 21.02 -9.81
C TYR A 7 41.71 20.82 -8.43
N ARG A 8 41.78 21.82 -7.54
CA ARG A 8 41.10 21.76 -6.23
C ARG A 8 39.58 21.70 -6.41
N ILE A 9 39.00 22.56 -7.24
CA ILE A 9 37.55 22.60 -7.51
C ILE A 9 37.09 21.27 -8.12
N VAL A 10 37.80 20.75 -9.10
CA VAL A 10 37.48 19.45 -9.73
C VAL A 10 37.52 18.32 -8.69
N LYS A 11 38.49 18.30 -7.83
CA LYS A 11 38.64 17.28 -6.77
C LYS A 11 37.54 17.39 -5.72
N GLU A 12 37.11 18.58 -5.37
CA GLU A 12 35.97 18.82 -4.48
C GLU A 12 34.66 18.35 -5.13
N GLN A 13 34.41 18.68 -6.41
CA GLN A 13 33.23 18.22 -7.15
C GLN A 13 33.19 16.68 -7.28
N ASP A 14 34.31 16.05 -7.54
CA ASP A 14 34.41 14.58 -7.59
C ASP A 14 34.10 13.93 -6.22
N LYS A 15 34.52 14.57 -5.13
CA LYS A 15 34.23 14.11 -3.78
C LYS A 15 32.73 14.23 -3.47
N GLU A 16 32.12 15.38 -3.76
CA GLU A 16 30.68 15.62 -3.59
C GLU A 16 29.83 14.65 -4.43
N GLU A 17 30.25 14.38 -5.68
CA GLU A 17 29.53 13.43 -6.55
C GLU A 17 29.60 12.01 -5.99
N LYS A 18 30.75 11.58 -5.44
CA LYS A 18 30.92 10.28 -4.79
C LYS A 18 30.09 10.16 -3.50
N GLU A 19 30.03 11.22 -2.70
CA GLU A 19 29.19 11.23 -1.48
C GLU A 19 27.70 11.17 -1.82
N PHE A 20 27.30 11.92 -2.85
CA PHE A 20 25.94 11.85 -3.37
C PHE A 20 25.59 10.48 -3.94
N GLU A 21 26.48 9.84 -4.70
CA GLU A 21 26.31 8.49 -5.22
C GLU A 21 26.09 7.49 -4.09
N LYS A 22 26.90 7.54 -3.04
CA LYS A 22 26.75 6.71 -1.83
C LYS A 22 25.40 6.93 -1.15
N ALA A 23 24.94 8.18 -1.04
CA ALA A 23 23.65 8.49 -0.43
C ALA A 23 22.48 7.91 -1.22
N VAL A 24 22.53 7.96 -2.56
CA VAL A 24 21.51 7.35 -3.44
C VAL A 24 21.50 5.83 -3.31
N ILE A 25 22.67 5.18 -3.36
CA ILE A 25 22.82 3.72 -3.22
C ILE A 25 22.29 3.28 -1.85
N HIS A 26 22.74 3.91 -0.78
CA HIS A 26 22.29 3.63 0.57
C HIS A 26 20.76 3.74 0.71
N CYS A 27 20.16 4.80 0.14
CA CYS A 27 18.72 4.97 0.16
C CYS A 27 17.99 3.85 -0.60
N PHE A 28 18.54 3.41 -1.75
CA PHE A 28 17.99 2.31 -2.53
C PHE A 28 18.08 0.97 -1.79
N GLU A 29 19.23 0.64 -1.22
CA GLU A 29 19.48 -0.61 -0.49
C GLU A 29 18.71 -0.70 0.82
N LYS A 30 18.70 0.38 1.61
CA LYS A 30 17.91 0.49 2.86
C LYS A 30 16.44 0.16 2.63
N ASN A 31 15.90 0.53 1.47
CA ASN A 31 14.52 0.25 1.09
C ASN A 31 14.39 -1.01 0.21
N SER A 32 15.36 -1.93 0.27
CA SER A 32 15.34 -3.23 -0.43
C SER A 32 15.02 -3.14 -1.92
N GLY A 33 15.44 -2.04 -2.58
CA GLY A 33 15.15 -1.79 -3.99
C GLY A 33 13.71 -1.35 -4.32
N ASN A 34 12.88 -1.08 -3.34
CA ASN A 34 11.48 -0.68 -3.54
C ASN A 34 11.34 0.80 -3.92
N TYR A 35 12.38 1.62 -3.75
CA TYR A 35 12.33 3.04 -4.02
C TYR A 35 12.96 3.39 -5.37
N GLY A 36 12.16 3.94 -6.28
CA GLY A 36 12.61 4.60 -7.51
C GLY A 36 12.92 6.09 -7.27
N ARG A 37 13.36 6.77 -8.34
CA ARG A 37 13.85 8.18 -8.30
C ARG A 37 12.99 9.14 -7.48
N ILE A 38 11.65 9.03 -7.56
CA ILE A 38 10.73 9.95 -6.87
C ILE A 38 10.79 9.79 -5.35
N ARG A 39 10.78 8.54 -4.85
CA ARG A 39 10.84 8.26 -3.41
C ARG A 39 12.21 8.54 -2.84
N ILE A 40 13.29 8.18 -3.56
CA ILE A 40 14.67 8.51 -3.18
C ILE A 40 14.85 10.02 -3.07
N ARG A 41 14.35 10.81 -4.04
CA ARG A 41 14.40 12.26 -3.96
C ARG A 41 13.75 12.80 -2.69
N ARG A 42 12.61 12.26 -2.30
CA ARG A 42 11.90 12.69 -1.09
C ARG A 42 12.64 12.34 0.18
N GLU A 43 13.19 11.15 0.26
CA GLU A 43 13.99 10.74 1.42
C GLU A 43 15.25 11.59 1.53
N LEU A 44 15.91 11.91 0.42
CA LEU A 44 17.07 12.80 0.41
C LEU A 44 16.68 14.25 0.79
N LEU A 45 15.54 14.74 0.28
CA LEU A 45 15.03 16.06 0.62
C LEU A 45 14.70 16.18 2.12
N SER A 46 14.15 15.14 2.75
CA SER A 46 13.89 15.12 4.20
C SER A 46 15.17 15.15 5.05
N LYS A 47 16.32 14.80 4.46
CA LYS A 47 17.66 14.90 5.04
C LYS A 47 18.38 16.21 4.67
N GLY A 48 17.68 17.18 4.04
CA GLY A 48 18.24 18.45 3.61
C GLY A 48 19.01 18.40 2.27
N ILE A 49 19.03 17.26 1.58
CA ILE A 49 19.73 17.10 0.30
C ILE A 49 18.76 17.42 -0.84
N ASN A 50 18.86 18.63 -1.41
CA ASN A 50 18.03 19.03 -2.54
C ASN A 50 18.66 18.57 -3.86
N VAL A 51 17.97 17.71 -4.59
CA VAL A 51 18.46 17.09 -5.82
C VAL A 51 17.33 16.85 -6.82
N SER A 52 17.65 16.93 -8.12
CA SER A 52 16.68 16.63 -9.19
C SER A 52 16.47 15.11 -9.36
N GLU A 53 15.25 14.72 -9.77
CA GLU A 53 14.95 13.32 -10.11
C GLU A 53 15.83 12.80 -11.26
N TYR A 54 16.23 13.65 -12.19
CA TYR A 54 17.11 13.30 -13.30
C TYR A 54 18.50 12.87 -12.79
N ARG A 55 19.10 13.61 -11.84
CA ARG A 55 20.40 13.28 -11.26
C ARG A 55 20.35 11.92 -10.53
N ILE A 56 19.28 11.66 -9.78
CA ILE A 56 19.07 10.36 -9.14
C ILE A 56 18.91 9.24 -10.17
N ALA A 57 18.10 9.45 -11.22
CA ALA A 57 17.91 8.45 -12.27
C ALA A 57 19.22 8.10 -12.97
N ARG A 58 20.10 9.09 -13.22
CA ARG A 58 21.43 8.90 -13.79
C ARG A 58 22.31 8.04 -12.87
N MET A 59 22.28 8.29 -11.55
CA MET A 59 23.04 7.50 -10.56
C MET A 59 22.57 6.06 -10.48
N LEU A 60 21.24 5.84 -10.41
CA LEU A 60 20.67 4.50 -10.43
C LEU A 60 21.08 3.73 -11.68
N LYS A 61 20.97 4.36 -12.86
CA LYS A 61 21.38 3.76 -14.14
C LYS A 61 22.88 3.44 -14.18
N LYS A 62 23.73 4.38 -13.71
CA LYS A 62 25.20 4.21 -13.65
C LYS A 62 25.58 2.97 -12.83
N ASN A 63 24.86 2.71 -11.74
CA ASN A 63 25.11 1.60 -10.83
C ASN A 63 24.28 0.33 -11.14
N GLY A 64 23.56 0.28 -12.27
CA GLY A 64 22.73 -0.87 -12.65
C GLY A 64 21.56 -1.13 -11.71
N LEU A 65 21.14 -0.13 -10.91
CA LEU A 65 20.08 -0.26 -9.92
C LEU A 65 18.71 0.00 -10.54
N VAL A 66 17.85 -1.01 -10.49
CA VAL A 66 16.47 -0.94 -11.02
C VAL A 66 15.48 -1.19 -9.90
N ALA A 67 14.61 -0.20 -9.65
CA ALA A 67 13.58 -0.35 -8.62
C ALA A 67 12.56 -1.42 -9.01
N LYS A 68 12.12 -2.20 -8.02
CA LYS A 68 11.02 -3.15 -8.18
C LYS A 68 9.78 -2.42 -8.67
N SER A 69 9.15 -2.91 -9.75
CA SER A 69 7.91 -2.36 -10.29
C SER A 69 6.90 -3.48 -10.48
N GLY A 70 5.69 -3.29 -9.98
CA GLY A 70 4.61 -4.25 -10.19
C GLY A 70 4.27 -4.38 -11.67
N ARG A 71 4.50 -5.55 -12.28
CA ARG A 71 4.00 -5.87 -13.61
C ARG A 71 2.50 -6.16 -13.52
N THR A 72 1.71 -5.54 -14.39
CA THR A 72 0.26 -5.78 -14.48
C THR A 72 -0.01 -7.16 -15.06
N GLY A 73 -0.35 -8.14 -14.20
CA GLY A 73 -0.92 -9.43 -14.62
C GLY A 73 -2.42 -9.29 -14.93
N LYS A 74 -2.93 -10.03 -15.94
CA LYS A 74 -4.37 -10.08 -16.26
C LYS A 74 -5.13 -10.87 -15.19
N VAL A 75 -6.16 -10.26 -14.60
CA VAL A 75 -7.05 -10.90 -13.62
C VAL A 75 -8.05 -11.81 -14.31
N ARG A 76 -8.23 -13.05 -13.82
CA ARG A 76 -9.29 -13.98 -14.24
C ARG A 76 -10.58 -13.69 -13.48
N ARG A 77 -11.70 -13.63 -14.21
CA ARG A 77 -13.05 -13.39 -13.67
C ARG A 77 -13.70 -14.69 -13.22
N SER A 78 -14.35 -14.70 -12.06
CA SER A 78 -15.29 -15.75 -11.63
C SER A 78 -16.73 -15.37 -11.95
N LYS A 79 -17.59 -16.38 -12.21
CA LYS A 79 -19.02 -16.19 -12.51
C LYS A 79 -19.84 -16.05 -11.22
N PRO A 80 -20.90 -15.23 -11.20
CA PRO A 80 -21.74 -15.05 -10.02
C PRO A 80 -22.76 -16.19 -9.88
N THR A 81 -22.98 -16.63 -8.64
CA THR A 81 -24.07 -17.55 -8.23
C THR A 81 -24.75 -17.02 -6.95
N GLU A 82 -26.08 -17.01 -6.95
CA GLU A 82 -27.04 -16.78 -5.86
C GLU A 82 -27.39 -15.34 -5.46
N GLN A 83 -28.61 -15.19 -4.88
CA GLN A 83 -29.23 -13.93 -4.44
C GLN A 83 -28.28 -13.09 -3.57
N GLN A 84 -27.70 -12.06 -4.18
CA GLN A 84 -26.73 -11.20 -3.54
C GLN A 84 -27.40 -9.87 -3.17
N TYR A 85 -27.16 -9.36 -1.97
CA TYR A 85 -27.50 -8.00 -1.58
C TYR A 85 -26.55 -7.02 -2.27
N ILE A 86 -26.93 -6.63 -3.49
CA ILE A 86 -26.15 -5.72 -4.34
C ILE A 86 -26.53 -4.29 -4.00
N GLU A 87 -25.52 -3.48 -3.69
CA GLU A 87 -25.68 -2.05 -3.41
C GLU A 87 -25.16 -1.20 -4.56
N GLU A 88 -25.63 0.04 -4.65
CA GLU A 88 -25.20 1.00 -5.67
C GLU A 88 -23.74 1.42 -5.47
N ASN A 89 -23.06 1.73 -6.57
CA ASN A 89 -21.72 2.35 -6.51
C ASN A 89 -21.86 3.84 -6.14
N LEU A 90 -21.60 4.17 -4.89
CA LEU A 90 -21.67 5.53 -4.37
C LEU A 90 -20.42 6.37 -4.72
N ILE A 91 -19.35 5.72 -5.17
CA ILE A 91 -18.04 6.37 -5.37
C ILE A 91 -17.92 6.89 -6.80
N LYS A 92 -18.42 6.13 -7.79
CA LYS A 92 -18.36 6.48 -9.23
C LYS A 92 -16.98 7.00 -9.67
N ASP A 93 -15.92 6.25 -9.37
CA ASP A 93 -14.51 6.58 -9.68
C ASP A 93 -13.95 7.86 -8.98
N LYS A 94 -14.67 8.41 -7.99
CA LYS A 94 -14.24 9.60 -7.24
C LYS A 94 -13.38 9.20 -6.03
N PHE A 95 -12.08 9.04 -6.23
CA PHE A 95 -11.12 8.72 -5.16
C PHE A 95 -10.36 9.95 -4.63
N GLU A 96 -10.78 11.17 -4.97
CA GLU A 96 -10.21 12.40 -4.42
C GLU A 96 -10.78 12.73 -3.03
N ILE A 97 -10.69 11.77 -2.12
CA ILE A 97 -11.13 11.90 -0.73
C ILE A 97 -9.96 12.42 0.11
N LYS A 98 -10.19 13.53 0.83
CA LYS A 98 -9.19 14.17 1.71
C LYS A 98 -9.44 13.91 3.18
N VAL A 99 -10.64 13.45 3.54
CA VAL A 99 -11.06 13.23 4.93
C VAL A 99 -10.73 11.79 5.33
N ALA A 100 -9.87 11.63 6.33
CA ALA A 100 -9.51 10.32 6.86
C ALA A 100 -10.73 9.55 7.37
N ASN A 101 -10.74 8.25 7.15
CA ASN A 101 -11.80 7.33 7.55
C ASN A 101 -13.21 7.60 6.94
N TYR A 102 -13.29 8.46 5.92
CA TYR A 102 -14.55 8.69 5.20
C TYR A 102 -14.86 7.60 4.17
N LEU A 103 -13.86 7.12 3.44
CA LEU A 103 -14.00 6.07 2.45
C LEU A 103 -13.00 4.95 2.69
N TRP A 104 -13.53 3.77 3.00
CA TRP A 104 -12.77 2.54 3.09
C TRP A 104 -13.04 1.64 1.90
N CYS A 105 -12.00 1.18 1.21
CA CYS A 105 -12.09 0.17 0.17
C CYS A 105 -11.56 -1.16 0.69
N SER A 106 -12.30 -2.24 0.43
CA SER A 106 -11.97 -3.59 0.88
C SER A 106 -11.94 -4.58 -0.27
N ASP A 107 -11.00 -5.51 -0.19
CA ASP A 107 -10.85 -6.61 -1.15
C ASP A 107 -10.13 -7.79 -0.52
N ILE A 108 -10.19 -8.95 -1.17
CA ILE A 108 -9.51 -10.17 -0.76
C ILE A 108 -8.54 -10.59 -1.86
N THR A 109 -7.26 -10.78 -1.49
CA THR A 109 -6.27 -11.40 -2.38
C THR A 109 -5.96 -12.83 -1.94
N GLU A 110 -5.60 -13.68 -2.91
CA GLU A 110 -5.09 -15.03 -2.70
C GLU A 110 -3.58 -15.04 -2.91
N LEU A 111 -2.85 -15.52 -1.92
CA LEU A 111 -1.40 -15.71 -2.00
C LEU A 111 -1.05 -17.18 -1.85
N LYS A 112 -0.04 -17.64 -2.60
CA LYS A 112 0.47 -18.99 -2.52
C LYS A 112 1.56 -19.08 -1.46
N CYS A 113 1.50 -20.09 -0.61
CA CYS A 113 2.57 -20.48 0.29
C CYS A 113 2.80 -22.01 0.19
N TYR A 114 3.74 -22.55 0.97
CA TYR A 114 4.15 -23.94 0.80
C TYR A 114 2.95 -24.91 0.86
N ARG A 115 2.71 -25.63 -0.24
CA ARG A 115 1.63 -26.63 -0.43
C ARG A 115 0.21 -26.14 -0.15
N THR A 116 -0.02 -24.84 0.06
CA THR A 116 -1.34 -24.31 0.36
C THR A 116 -1.50 -22.90 -0.15
N LYS A 117 -2.67 -22.34 0.05
CA LYS A 117 -3.01 -20.94 -0.22
C LYS A 117 -3.41 -20.27 1.07
N LEU A 118 -3.23 -18.97 1.13
CA LEU A 118 -3.79 -18.12 2.15
C LEU A 118 -4.57 -16.97 1.50
N TYR A 119 -5.57 -16.50 2.19
CA TYR A 119 -6.43 -15.41 1.77
C TYR A 119 -6.22 -14.25 2.73
N VAL A 120 -5.95 -13.08 2.18
CA VAL A 120 -5.79 -11.84 2.93
C VAL A 120 -6.93 -10.92 2.56
N CYS A 121 -7.78 -10.57 3.53
CA CYS A 121 -8.71 -9.46 3.40
C CYS A 121 -8.02 -8.18 3.90
N GLY A 122 -8.03 -7.12 3.10
CA GLY A 122 -7.51 -5.81 3.47
C GLY A 122 -8.58 -4.74 3.38
N ILE A 123 -8.47 -3.74 4.24
CA ILE A 123 -9.30 -2.54 4.22
C ILE A 123 -8.37 -1.32 4.20
N ILE A 124 -8.40 -0.56 3.13
CA ILE A 124 -7.61 0.65 2.96
C ILE A 124 -8.47 1.90 3.17
N ASP A 125 -7.98 2.84 3.95
CA ASP A 125 -8.51 4.21 3.97
C ASP A 125 -7.98 4.98 2.76
N VAL A 126 -8.88 5.45 1.91
CA VAL A 126 -8.54 6.09 0.63
C VAL A 126 -7.79 7.40 0.82
N ALA A 127 -8.12 8.17 1.86
CA ALA A 127 -7.48 9.45 2.13
C ALA A 127 -6.03 9.29 2.60
N THR A 128 -5.80 8.41 3.58
CA THR A 128 -4.47 8.22 4.20
C THR A 128 -3.63 7.16 3.51
N ARG A 129 -4.22 6.31 2.66
CA ARG A 129 -3.59 5.14 2.04
C ARG A 129 -3.09 4.09 3.04
N ARG A 130 -3.55 4.12 4.28
CA ARG A 130 -3.20 3.13 5.30
C ARG A 130 -4.13 1.94 5.24
N ILE A 131 -3.61 0.77 5.51
CA ILE A 131 -4.42 -0.42 5.79
C ILE A 131 -4.92 -0.30 7.23
N VAL A 132 -6.20 0.03 7.36
CA VAL A 132 -6.86 0.27 8.64
C VAL A 132 -7.33 -1.02 9.31
N GLY A 133 -7.55 -2.07 8.52
CA GLY A 133 -7.91 -3.40 9.01
C GLY A 133 -7.50 -4.48 8.03
N TRP A 134 -7.20 -5.65 8.56
CA TRP A 134 -6.85 -6.83 7.77
C TRP A 134 -7.18 -8.11 8.52
N SER A 135 -7.27 -9.21 7.80
CA SER A 135 -7.36 -10.56 8.35
C SER A 135 -6.76 -11.56 7.37
N ILE A 136 -6.24 -12.69 7.89
CA ILE A 136 -5.59 -13.73 7.10
C ILE A 136 -6.17 -15.09 7.51
N ALA A 137 -6.55 -15.92 6.53
CA ALA A 137 -7.07 -17.25 6.78
C ALA A 137 -6.73 -18.24 5.66
N LYS A 138 -6.89 -19.53 5.93
CA LYS A 138 -6.73 -20.62 4.94
C LYS A 138 -7.93 -20.71 3.98
N ASN A 139 -9.06 -20.09 4.32
CA ASN A 139 -10.29 -20.17 3.54
C ASN A 139 -10.90 -18.77 3.33
N GLN A 140 -11.39 -18.53 2.13
CA GLN A 140 -12.05 -17.27 1.74
C GLN A 140 -13.53 -17.30 2.19
N THR A 141 -13.78 -16.99 3.46
CA THR A 141 -15.12 -16.98 4.06
C THR A 141 -15.61 -15.56 4.37
N GLN A 142 -16.94 -15.41 4.63
CA GLN A 142 -17.49 -14.14 5.12
C GLN A 142 -16.85 -13.70 6.46
N ARG A 143 -16.39 -14.66 7.30
CA ARG A 143 -15.72 -14.37 8.57
C ARG A 143 -14.41 -13.61 8.35
N LEU A 144 -13.66 -13.96 7.30
CA LEU A 144 -12.44 -13.24 6.90
C LEU A 144 -12.70 -11.74 6.74
N VAL A 145 -13.77 -11.36 6.01
CA VAL A 145 -14.16 -9.95 5.82
C VAL A 145 -14.60 -9.31 7.13
N GLN A 146 -15.41 -10.02 7.92
CA GLN A 146 -15.93 -9.51 9.18
C GLN A 146 -14.82 -9.26 10.20
N ASP A 147 -13.81 -10.11 10.28
CA ASP A 147 -12.70 -9.97 11.22
C ASP A 147 -11.80 -8.78 10.82
N ALA A 148 -11.52 -8.60 9.51
CA ALA A 148 -10.85 -7.41 9.01
C ALA A 148 -11.63 -6.12 9.32
N LEU A 149 -12.95 -6.13 9.12
CA LEU A 149 -13.81 -4.97 9.38
C LEU A 149 -13.88 -4.65 10.88
N LYS A 150 -14.01 -5.65 11.75
CA LYS A 150 -13.99 -5.45 13.22
C LYS A 150 -12.67 -4.82 13.68
N MET A 151 -11.53 -5.29 13.14
CA MET A 151 -10.23 -4.70 13.41
C MET A 151 -10.19 -3.24 12.98
N ALA A 152 -10.63 -2.92 11.75
CA ALA A 152 -10.66 -1.55 11.24
C ALA A 152 -11.53 -0.63 12.11
N ILE A 153 -12.71 -1.09 12.52
CA ILE A 153 -13.63 -0.34 13.38
C ILE A 153 -13.01 -0.09 14.75
N GLY A 154 -12.42 -1.11 15.37
CA GLY A 154 -11.80 -1.00 16.70
C GLY A 154 -10.61 -0.04 16.72
N ARG A 155 -9.82 -0.02 15.64
CA ARG A 155 -8.68 0.90 15.50
C ARG A 155 -9.08 2.35 15.18
N ASN A 156 -10.26 2.57 14.61
CA ASN A 156 -10.74 3.87 14.16
C ASN A 156 -12.17 4.12 14.66
N PRO A 157 -12.36 4.36 15.97
CA PRO A 157 -13.69 4.57 16.55
C PRO A 157 -14.35 5.88 16.08
N ASN A 158 -13.55 6.92 15.84
CA ASN A 158 -14.03 8.24 15.42
C ASN A 158 -14.00 8.33 13.88
N ARG A 159 -15.14 8.09 13.26
CA ARG A 159 -15.32 8.20 11.80
C ARG A 159 -16.29 9.32 11.47
N PRO A 160 -16.11 10.00 10.32
CA PRO A 160 -17.07 10.99 9.84
C PRO A 160 -18.47 10.37 9.64
N GLU A 161 -19.50 11.16 9.87
CA GLU A 161 -20.88 10.77 9.53
C GLU A 161 -21.00 10.51 8.03
N GLY A 162 -21.77 9.48 7.66
CA GLY A 162 -21.95 9.08 6.28
C GLY A 162 -20.72 8.38 5.66
N ALA A 163 -19.76 7.91 6.47
CA ALA A 163 -18.61 7.15 6.00
C ALA A 163 -19.04 5.97 5.11
N VAL A 164 -18.28 5.70 4.08
CA VAL A 164 -18.58 4.70 3.05
C VAL A 164 -17.65 3.50 3.18
N TYR A 165 -18.23 2.30 3.17
CA TYR A 165 -17.51 1.04 3.02
C TYR A 165 -17.75 0.47 1.63
N HIS A 166 -16.72 0.45 0.79
CA HIS A 166 -16.76 0.01 -0.59
C HIS A 166 -16.06 -1.33 -0.78
N SER A 167 -16.65 -2.22 -1.58
CA SER A 167 -16.09 -3.52 -1.93
C SER A 167 -16.52 -3.96 -3.33
N ASP A 168 -15.96 -5.06 -3.80
CA ASP A 168 -16.52 -5.78 -4.93
C ASP A 168 -17.85 -6.49 -4.56
N ARG A 169 -18.41 -7.25 -5.53
CA ARG A 169 -19.63 -8.03 -5.36
C ARG A 169 -19.40 -9.48 -4.96
N GLY A 170 -18.27 -9.79 -4.35
CA GLY A 170 -17.97 -11.13 -3.85
C GLY A 170 -19.01 -11.61 -2.84
N CYS A 171 -19.27 -12.93 -2.79
CA CYS A 171 -20.28 -13.51 -1.91
C CYS A 171 -19.99 -13.24 -0.42
N GLN A 172 -18.74 -13.04 -0.04
CA GLN A 172 -18.30 -12.68 1.31
C GLN A 172 -18.80 -11.28 1.71
N TYR A 173 -18.84 -10.35 0.75
CA TYR A 173 -19.30 -8.97 0.95
C TYR A 173 -20.81 -8.84 0.85
N THR A 174 -21.47 -9.67 0.02
CA THR A 174 -22.92 -9.66 -0.15
C THR A 174 -23.65 -10.45 0.92
N ALA A 175 -22.94 -11.16 1.79
CA ALA A 175 -23.52 -11.94 2.87
C ALA A 175 -24.28 -11.06 3.88
N LYS A 176 -25.46 -11.51 4.33
CA LYS A 176 -26.34 -10.80 5.27
C LYS A 176 -25.62 -10.31 6.53
N LYS A 177 -24.78 -11.17 7.14
CA LYS A 177 -24.03 -10.81 8.36
C LYS A 177 -22.99 -9.72 8.12
N THR A 178 -22.35 -9.71 6.94
CA THR A 178 -21.40 -8.65 6.57
C THR A 178 -22.14 -7.32 6.36
N LYS A 179 -23.27 -7.33 5.64
CA LYS A 179 -24.13 -6.15 5.47
C LYS A 179 -24.55 -5.56 6.82
N GLN A 180 -25.10 -6.40 7.70
CA GLN A 180 -25.51 -5.97 9.05
C GLN A 180 -24.35 -5.37 9.87
N LEU A 181 -23.15 -5.93 9.77
CA LEU A 181 -21.98 -5.40 10.47
C LEU A 181 -21.59 -4.01 9.95
N VAL A 182 -21.63 -3.79 8.64
CA VAL A 182 -21.35 -2.49 8.00
C VAL A 182 -22.36 -1.45 8.47
N GLU A 183 -23.66 -1.75 8.35
CA GLU A 183 -24.76 -0.82 8.67
C GLU A 183 -24.83 -0.51 10.18
N LYS A 184 -24.69 -1.52 11.05
CA LYS A 184 -24.68 -1.34 12.51
C LYS A 184 -23.58 -0.38 12.98
N ASN A 185 -22.49 -0.28 12.22
CA ASN A 185 -21.39 0.61 12.55
C ASN A 185 -21.43 1.95 11.80
N GLY A 186 -22.58 2.32 11.24
CA GLY A 186 -22.82 3.64 10.66
C GLY A 186 -22.22 3.86 9.26
N PHE A 187 -21.75 2.79 8.60
CA PHE A 187 -21.28 2.92 7.22
C PHE A 187 -22.41 2.83 6.22
N ARG A 188 -22.31 3.64 5.18
CA ARG A 188 -23.05 3.44 3.93
C ARG A 188 -22.31 2.40 3.09
N LYS A 189 -22.99 1.34 2.73
CA LYS A 189 -22.43 0.28 1.89
C LYS A 189 -22.41 0.71 0.42
N SER A 190 -21.32 0.45 -0.28
CA SER A 190 -21.13 0.73 -1.70
C SER A 190 -20.46 -0.46 -2.37
N MET A 191 -20.82 -0.76 -3.62
CA MET A 191 -20.26 -1.88 -4.37
C MET A 191 -19.82 -1.49 -5.77
N SER A 192 -18.73 -2.08 -6.22
CA SER A 192 -18.22 -1.92 -7.58
C SER A 192 -19.24 -2.36 -8.63
N ARG A 193 -19.21 -1.73 -9.80
CA ARG A 193 -19.99 -2.19 -10.96
C ARG A 193 -19.47 -3.56 -11.43
N PRO A 194 -20.32 -4.41 -12.00
CA PRO A 194 -19.89 -5.71 -12.52
C PRO A 194 -18.78 -5.56 -13.54
N GLY A 195 -17.67 -6.27 -13.31
CA GLY A 195 -16.56 -6.29 -14.25
C GLY A 195 -15.76 -5.00 -14.38
N THR A 196 -15.87 -4.09 -13.42
CA THR A 196 -15.15 -2.81 -13.38
C THR A 196 -14.17 -2.79 -12.19
N PRO A 197 -12.97 -3.39 -12.33
CA PRO A 197 -11.95 -3.39 -11.26
C PRO A 197 -11.52 -1.98 -10.83
N SER A 198 -11.54 -1.01 -11.75
CA SER A 198 -11.20 0.38 -11.46
C SER A 198 -12.03 0.99 -10.32
N ASP A 199 -13.25 0.47 -10.10
CA ASP A 199 -14.11 0.93 -9.02
C ASP A 199 -13.52 0.65 -7.62
N ASN A 200 -12.55 -0.30 -7.50
CA ASN A 200 -11.86 -0.63 -6.25
C ASN A 200 -10.33 -0.40 -6.33
N GLN A 201 -9.90 0.51 -7.22
CA GLN A 201 -8.49 0.79 -7.51
C GLN A 201 -7.59 1.01 -6.28
N PRO A 202 -8.01 1.69 -5.18
CA PRO A 202 -7.13 1.92 -4.04
C PRO A 202 -6.59 0.65 -3.42
N ILE A 203 -7.44 -0.35 -3.18
CA ILE A 203 -7.01 -1.62 -2.57
C ILE A 203 -6.33 -2.53 -3.58
N GLU A 204 -6.74 -2.53 -4.86
CA GLU A 204 -6.02 -3.26 -5.91
C GLU A 204 -4.59 -2.75 -6.11
N SER A 205 -4.38 -1.43 -6.02
CA SER A 205 -3.05 -0.83 -6.05
C SER A 205 -2.20 -1.26 -4.85
N PHE A 206 -2.81 -1.47 -3.69
CA PHE A 206 -2.13 -2.02 -2.52
C PHE A 206 -1.69 -3.46 -2.76
N TRP A 207 -2.55 -4.34 -3.29
CA TRP A 207 -2.19 -5.73 -3.58
C TRP A 207 -1.02 -5.83 -4.56
N LYS A 208 -1.04 -5.06 -5.62
CA LYS A 208 0.10 -4.98 -6.57
C LYS A 208 1.39 -4.53 -5.89
N THR A 209 1.29 -3.61 -4.94
CA THR A 209 2.43 -3.12 -4.17
C THR A 209 2.96 -4.21 -3.24
N LEU A 210 2.08 -4.90 -2.52
CA LEU A 210 2.42 -5.99 -1.62
C LEU A 210 3.11 -7.13 -2.37
N GLU A 211 2.55 -7.59 -3.48
CA GLU A 211 3.13 -8.65 -4.31
C GLU A 211 4.51 -8.28 -4.89
N CYS A 212 4.72 -7.00 -5.19
CA CYS A 212 5.98 -6.52 -5.76
C CYS A 212 7.07 -6.31 -4.72
N GLU A 213 6.70 -5.79 -3.55
CA GLU A 213 7.67 -5.31 -2.55
C GLU A 213 7.93 -6.33 -1.44
N MET A 214 6.98 -7.23 -1.17
CA MET A 214 7.11 -8.29 -0.15
C MET A 214 8.10 -9.37 -0.61
N ALA A 215 8.71 -10.06 0.33
CA ALA A 215 9.52 -11.24 0.06
C ALA A 215 8.66 -12.38 -0.55
N ASP A 216 9.28 -13.25 -1.36
CA ASP A 216 8.60 -14.44 -1.87
C ASP A 216 8.26 -15.40 -0.72
N ILE A 217 6.98 -15.66 -0.52
CA ILE A 217 6.43 -16.53 0.52
C ILE A 217 6.03 -17.91 -0.01
N SER A 218 6.24 -18.20 -1.30
CA SER A 218 5.75 -19.44 -1.95
C SER A 218 6.33 -20.72 -1.35
N HIS A 219 7.51 -20.62 -0.72
CA HIS A 219 8.23 -21.73 -0.06
C HIS A 219 8.02 -21.79 1.45
N LEU A 220 7.31 -20.85 2.05
CA LEU A 220 7.10 -20.73 3.50
C LEU A 220 5.82 -21.40 3.95
N THR A 221 5.81 -21.87 5.19
CA THR A 221 4.61 -22.37 5.86
C THR A 221 3.55 -21.28 6.01
N PHE A 222 2.31 -21.65 6.32
CA PHE A 222 1.25 -20.67 6.56
C PHE A 222 1.61 -19.69 7.70
N GLU A 223 2.18 -20.19 8.77
CA GLU A 223 2.54 -19.42 9.97
C GLU A 223 3.70 -18.43 9.68
N GLU A 224 4.70 -18.83 8.91
CA GLU A 224 5.80 -17.95 8.47
C GLU A 224 5.30 -16.90 7.49
N ALA A 225 4.51 -17.31 6.49
CA ALA A 225 3.91 -16.39 5.52
C ALA A 225 2.99 -15.37 6.22
N TYR A 226 2.19 -15.82 7.22
CA TYR A 226 1.36 -14.96 8.05
C TYR A 226 2.18 -13.84 8.71
N ARG A 227 3.29 -14.19 9.37
CA ARG A 227 4.16 -13.21 10.05
C ARG A 227 4.73 -12.19 9.08
N ILE A 228 5.26 -12.63 7.94
CA ILE A 228 5.81 -11.74 6.92
C ILE A 228 4.78 -10.76 6.37
N ILE A 229 3.53 -11.22 6.14
CA ILE A 229 2.46 -10.35 5.66
C ILE A 229 2.09 -9.31 6.72
N VAL A 230 1.99 -9.73 7.99
CA VAL A 230 1.68 -8.83 9.10
C VAL A 230 2.77 -7.78 9.26
N ASP A 231 4.04 -8.18 9.28
CA ASP A 231 5.18 -7.28 9.39
C ASP A 231 5.23 -6.31 8.22
N TYR A 232 4.97 -6.79 7.00
CA TYR A 232 4.88 -5.92 5.83
C TYR A 232 3.79 -4.86 5.98
N ILE A 233 2.58 -5.23 6.41
CA ILE A 233 1.45 -4.30 6.56
C ILE A 233 1.71 -3.31 7.69
N GLU A 234 2.06 -3.80 8.89
CA GLU A 234 2.09 -2.97 10.09
C GLU A 234 3.39 -2.19 10.24
N LEU A 235 4.53 -2.84 10.01
CA LEU A 235 5.83 -2.24 10.28
C LEU A 235 6.35 -1.46 9.08
N TYR A 236 6.13 -1.95 7.87
CA TYR A 236 6.65 -1.28 6.68
C TYR A 236 5.61 -0.43 5.95
N TYR A 237 4.52 -1.03 5.43
CA TYR A 237 3.56 -0.31 4.58
C TYR A 237 2.88 0.86 5.30
N ASN A 238 2.39 0.63 6.51
CA ASN A 238 1.68 1.64 7.29
C ASN A 238 2.58 2.65 8.00
N SER A 239 3.85 2.29 8.29
CA SER A 239 4.72 3.08 9.18
C SER A 239 5.89 3.74 8.49
N GLU A 240 6.49 3.08 7.49
CA GLU A 240 7.75 3.52 6.87
C GLU A 240 7.62 3.88 5.40
N ARG A 241 6.69 3.21 4.69
CA ARG A 241 6.57 3.33 3.25
C ARG A 241 6.07 4.70 2.80
N LEU A 242 6.82 5.37 1.94
CA LEU A 242 6.38 6.61 1.30
C LEU A 242 5.37 6.32 0.18
N HIS A 243 4.21 6.95 0.24
CA HIS A 243 3.16 6.86 -0.77
C HIS A 243 3.33 7.92 -1.86
N SER A 244 3.08 7.58 -3.14
CA SER A 244 3.27 8.47 -4.29
C SER A 244 2.06 9.36 -4.64
N GLY A 245 0.97 9.29 -3.88
CA GLY A 245 -0.24 10.11 -4.09
C GLY A 245 -0.04 11.61 -3.78
N ARG A 246 -0.94 12.47 -4.27
CA ARG A 246 -0.83 13.95 -4.20
C ARG A 246 -0.91 14.56 -2.80
N HIS A 247 -1.30 13.79 -1.78
CA HIS A 247 -1.41 14.26 -0.40
C HIS A 247 -0.35 13.61 0.48
N PHE A 248 0.86 14.16 0.37
CA PHE A 248 1.91 13.92 1.36
C PHE A 248 1.83 15.00 2.45
N GLY A 249 0.76 14.99 3.22
CA GLY A 249 0.77 15.61 4.52
C GLY A 249 1.65 14.78 5.46
N ASN A 250 2.44 15.45 6.29
CA ASN A 250 3.30 14.88 7.32
C ASN A 250 2.49 14.00 8.31
N PHE A 251 2.20 12.75 7.95
CA PHE A 251 1.78 11.74 8.92
C PHE A 251 2.96 10.85 9.30
N CYS A 252 4.07 11.50 9.67
CA CYS A 252 4.99 10.90 10.60
C CYS A 252 4.30 11.00 11.98
N VAL A 253 3.55 9.98 12.36
CA VAL A 253 3.16 9.83 13.76
C VAL A 253 4.47 9.64 14.52
N LYS A 254 4.91 10.69 15.21
CA LYS A 254 5.99 10.59 16.21
C LYS A 254 5.62 9.40 17.10
N ARG A 255 6.39 8.34 17.05
CA ARG A 255 6.31 7.28 18.06
C ARG A 255 6.45 7.96 19.40
N ASN A 256 5.44 7.84 20.24
CA ASN A 256 5.55 8.20 21.64
C ASN A 256 6.56 7.21 22.23
N PRO A 257 7.73 7.65 22.72
CA PRO A 257 8.78 6.74 23.21
C PRO A 257 8.45 6.05 24.54
N ASN A 258 7.21 6.23 25.05
CA ASN A 258 6.75 5.67 26.32
C ASN A 258 5.51 4.78 26.12
N ARG A 259 5.71 3.61 25.48
CA ARG A 259 4.92 2.38 25.70
C ARG A 259 5.73 1.15 25.28
#